data_8a1a63370c3c2ea8c5ae0ae7a8cbd2cd
#
_entry.id   8a1a63370c3c2ea8c5ae0ae7a8cbd2cd
#
_cell.length_a   1.000
_cell.length_b   1.000
_cell.length_c   1.000
_cell.angle_alpha   90.00
_cell.angle_beta   90.00
_cell.angle_gamma   90.00
#
_symmetry.space_group_name_H-M   'P 1'
#
loop_
_entity.id
_entity.type
_entity.pdbx_description
1 polymer ?
#
loop_
_entity_poly.entity_id
_entity_poly.type
_entity_poly.pdbx_seq_one_letter_code
_entity_poly.pdbx_strand_id
1 'polypeptide(L)'
;NLIFEDQINSISGYINQESIDPLADYFFANSHADLGASFILHSRDFLIGLTFNNLNRPNTSFDSGVEFLKPITIGLQTAYAFNLNQYDRRFLPRYSYLYAYGSVLKDTESMNIYLSQEFQLGEFSAGVSQQFGIIDALSFLNVGLNIGLSYENFDFGASYSFAFQDSSLNYR
;
A
#
# COMPACT_ATOMS: atom_id res chain seq x y z
N ASN A 1 2.80 -21.45 -14.19
CA ASN A 1 2.62 -21.83 -15.60
C ASN A 1 1.29 -21.27 -16.06
N LEU A 2 1.29 -20.46 -17.11
CA LEU A 2 0.07 -20.03 -17.79
C LEU A 2 -0.37 -21.19 -18.70
N ILE A 3 -1.67 -21.44 -18.73
CA ILE A 3 -2.30 -22.42 -19.58
C ILE A 3 -3.12 -21.65 -20.61
N PHE A 4 -2.85 -21.85 -21.89
CA PHE A 4 -3.58 -21.23 -22.98
C PHE A 4 -4.76 -22.11 -23.38
N GLU A 5 -5.81 -21.48 -23.90
CA GLU A 5 -7.06 -22.16 -24.25
C GLU A 5 -6.85 -23.27 -25.31
N ASP A 6 -5.92 -23.07 -26.26
CA ASP A 6 -5.57 -24.01 -27.29
C ASP A 6 -4.87 -25.29 -26.77
N GLN A 7 -4.33 -25.24 -25.54
CA GLN A 7 -3.73 -26.39 -24.88
C GLN A 7 -4.76 -27.35 -24.27
N ILE A 8 -5.99 -26.86 -24.06
CA ILE A 8 -7.04 -27.62 -23.38
C ILE A 8 -7.85 -28.40 -24.39
N ASN A 9 -7.83 -29.74 -24.26
CA ASN A 9 -8.75 -30.56 -25.01
C ASN A 9 -10.17 -30.36 -24.51
N SER A 10 -11.03 -29.73 -25.33
CA SER A 10 -12.40 -29.37 -24.98
C SER A 10 -13.32 -30.55 -24.62
N ILE A 11 -12.93 -31.77 -24.95
CA ILE A 11 -13.70 -33.00 -24.67
C ILE A 11 -13.26 -33.65 -23.36
N SER A 12 -11.94 -33.69 -23.09
CA SER A 12 -11.36 -34.41 -21.95
C SER A 12 -10.93 -33.46 -20.80
N GLY A 13 -10.77 -32.17 -21.08
CA GLY A 13 -10.24 -31.17 -20.12
C GLY A 13 -8.75 -31.36 -19.82
N TYR A 14 -8.04 -32.27 -20.50
CA TYR A 14 -6.60 -32.45 -20.28
C TYR A 14 -5.77 -31.49 -21.13
N ILE A 15 -4.61 -31.10 -20.60
CA ILE A 15 -3.58 -30.35 -21.33
C ILE A 15 -2.73 -31.37 -22.10
N ASN A 16 -2.88 -31.38 -23.42
CA ASN A 16 -2.31 -32.45 -24.25
C ASN A 16 -1.15 -32.03 -25.14
N GLN A 17 -0.89 -30.72 -25.29
CA GLN A 17 0.07 -30.22 -26.26
C GLN A 17 0.69 -28.88 -25.82
N GLU A 18 1.80 -28.54 -26.46
CA GLU A 18 2.35 -27.21 -26.38
C GLU A 18 1.40 -26.19 -27.07
N SER A 19 1.30 -24.99 -26.55
CA SER A 19 0.48 -23.94 -27.16
C SER A 19 1.04 -23.60 -28.54
N ILE A 20 0.15 -23.45 -29.51
CA ILE A 20 0.48 -22.92 -30.85
C ILE A 20 0.26 -21.39 -30.93
N ASP A 21 -0.22 -20.81 -29.84
CA ASP A 21 -0.36 -19.34 -29.74
C ASP A 21 1.04 -18.70 -29.78
N PRO A 22 1.32 -17.79 -30.72
CA PRO A 22 2.60 -17.08 -30.77
C PRO A 22 2.96 -16.35 -29.46
N LEU A 23 1.95 -15.99 -28.65
CA LEU A 23 2.16 -15.40 -27.34
C LEU A 23 2.70 -16.39 -26.31
N ALA A 24 2.49 -17.69 -26.49
CA ALA A 24 2.99 -18.70 -25.58
C ALA A 24 4.53 -18.76 -25.57
N ASP A 25 5.16 -18.56 -26.70
CA ASP A 25 6.61 -18.52 -26.84
C ASP A 25 7.24 -17.27 -26.18
N TYR A 26 6.45 -16.21 -25.98
CA TYR A 26 6.90 -14.96 -25.34
C TYR A 26 6.73 -14.98 -23.82
N PHE A 27 5.96 -15.89 -23.25
CA PHE A 27 5.80 -16.03 -21.80
C PHE A 27 6.96 -16.78 -21.14
N PHE A 28 8.17 -16.35 -21.42
CA PHE A 28 9.29 -16.74 -20.59
C PHE A 28 9.13 -16.10 -19.21
N ALA A 29 9.47 -16.86 -18.17
CA ALA A 29 9.51 -16.32 -16.81
C ALA A 29 10.49 -15.12 -16.78
N ASN A 30 9.97 -13.90 -16.74
CA ASN A 30 10.80 -12.73 -16.59
C ASN A 30 11.28 -12.69 -15.14
N SER A 31 12.60 -12.79 -14.95
CA SER A 31 13.25 -12.70 -13.66
C SER A 31 14.04 -11.40 -13.62
N HIS A 32 13.70 -10.52 -12.70
CA HIS A 32 14.41 -9.26 -12.50
C HIS A 32 14.78 -9.07 -11.02
N ALA A 33 15.89 -8.41 -10.78
CA ALA A 33 16.26 -7.94 -9.45
C ALA A 33 15.76 -6.51 -9.26
N ASP A 34 15.18 -6.22 -8.10
CA ASP A 34 14.76 -4.89 -7.70
C ASP A 34 15.63 -4.39 -6.55
N LEU A 35 16.10 -3.16 -6.64
CA LEU A 35 16.94 -2.53 -5.62
C LEU A 35 16.20 -1.39 -4.96
N GLY A 36 16.12 -1.43 -3.63
CA GLY A 36 15.53 -0.37 -2.82
C GLY A 36 16.42 -0.02 -1.64
N ALA A 37 16.21 1.16 -1.09
CA ALA A 37 16.86 1.63 0.15
C ALA A 37 15.84 2.39 1.00
N SER A 38 15.96 2.30 2.32
CA SER A 38 15.15 3.09 3.23
C SER A 38 15.96 3.58 4.42
N PHE A 39 15.59 4.77 4.91
CA PHE A 39 16.15 5.40 6.08
C PHE A 39 15.02 5.75 7.04
N ILE A 40 15.18 5.39 8.30
CA ILE A 40 14.20 5.68 9.35
C ILE A 40 14.92 6.40 10.47
N LEU A 41 14.40 7.57 10.82
CA LEU A 41 14.75 8.30 12.01
C LEU A 41 13.55 8.25 12.96
N HIS A 42 13.77 7.76 14.17
CA HIS A 42 12.69 7.70 15.15
C HIS A 42 13.18 8.20 16.52
N SER A 43 12.26 8.73 17.29
CA SER A 43 12.40 9.09 18.68
C SER A 43 11.25 8.45 19.46
N ARG A 44 11.10 8.84 20.72
CA ARG A 44 9.98 8.38 21.56
C ARG A 44 8.61 8.75 21.00
N ASP A 45 8.51 9.98 20.45
CA ASP A 45 7.23 10.57 20.09
C ASP A 45 7.07 10.79 18.58
N PHE A 46 8.14 10.64 17.79
CA PHE A 46 8.07 10.84 16.35
C PHE A 46 8.84 9.79 15.54
N LEU A 47 8.40 9.61 14.30
CA LEU A 47 9.06 8.81 13.28
C LEU A 47 9.05 9.57 11.96
N ILE A 48 10.18 9.55 11.25
CA ILE A 48 10.30 10.02 9.87
C ILE A 48 11.03 8.92 9.09
N GLY A 49 10.45 8.49 7.98
CA GLY A 49 11.01 7.47 7.10
C GLY A 49 11.07 7.98 5.66
N LEU A 50 12.18 7.68 5.00
CA LEU A 50 12.38 7.87 3.57
C LEU A 50 12.61 6.51 2.93
N THR A 51 11.93 6.23 1.83
CA THR A 51 12.03 4.97 1.10
C THR A 51 12.24 5.26 -0.38
N PHE A 52 13.14 4.52 -0.99
CA PHE A 52 13.42 4.55 -2.41
C PHE A 52 13.28 3.13 -2.95
N ASN A 53 12.40 2.90 -3.90
CA ASN A 53 12.22 1.61 -4.55
C ASN A 53 12.55 1.71 -6.04
N ASN A 54 12.86 0.57 -6.64
CA ASN A 54 13.18 0.43 -8.07
C ASN A 54 14.35 1.31 -8.51
N LEU A 55 15.38 1.49 -7.66
CA LEU A 55 16.53 2.36 -7.95
C LEU A 55 17.29 1.95 -9.24
N ASN A 56 17.31 0.66 -9.53
CA ASN A 56 17.90 0.10 -10.73
C ASN A 56 16.95 0.08 -11.95
N ARG A 57 15.71 0.58 -11.80
CA ARG A 57 14.68 0.62 -12.84
C ARG A 57 14.60 -0.69 -13.63
N PRO A 58 14.29 -1.83 -12.97
CA PRO A 58 14.30 -3.13 -13.65
C PRO A 58 13.33 -3.13 -14.83
N ASN A 59 13.74 -3.78 -15.92
CA ASN A 59 12.86 -4.00 -17.05
C ASN A 59 11.90 -5.15 -16.71
N THR A 60 10.60 -4.86 -16.68
CA THR A 60 9.54 -5.81 -16.38
C THR A 60 8.78 -6.26 -17.63
N SER A 61 9.27 -5.91 -18.84
CA SER A 61 8.68 -6.37 -20.09
C SER A 61 8.83 -7.87 -20.23
N PHE A 62 7.79 -8.53 -20.73
CA PHE A 62 7.82 -9.92 -21.16
C PHE A 62 8.32 -10.06 -22.60
N ASP A 63 8.31 -8.98 -23.37
CA ASP A 63 8.80 -8.94 -24.74
C ASP A 63 10.25 -8.45 -24.76
N SER A 64 11.14 -9.21 -25.40
CA SER A 64 12.55 -8.88 -25.55
C SER A 64 12.80 -7.65 -26.46
N GLY A 65 11.80 -7.25 -27.23
CA GLY A 65 11.86 -6.09 -28.15
C GLY A 65 11.31 -4.80 -27.54
N VAL A 66 10.66 -4.85 -26.38
CA VAL A 66 10.03 -3.70 -25.72
C VAL A 66 10.60 -3.54 -24.33
N GLU A 67 11.10 -2.34 -24.00
CA GLU A 67 11.55 -2.02 -22.66
C GLU A 67 10.40 -1.42 -21.85
N PHE A 68 10.03 -2.05 -20.76
CA PHE A 68 9.12 -1.52 -19.77
C PHE A 68 9.87 -1.32 -18.45
N LEU A 69 10.51 -0.16 -18.32
CA LEU A 69 11.30 0.18 -17.13
C LEU A 69 10.40 0.61 -15.98
N LYS A 70 10.47 -0.13 -14.89
CA LYS A 70 9.73 0.22 -13.67
C LYS A 70 10.15 1.59 -13.14
N PRO A 71 9.23 2.51 -12.83
CA PRO A 71 9.61 3.84 -12.36
C PRO A 71 10.23 3.78 -10.95
N ILE A 72 11.14 4.72 -10.68
CA ILE A 72 11.65 4.92 -9.32
C ILE A 72 10.52 5.46 -8.48
N THR A 73 10.30 4.85 -7.32
CA THR A 73 9.28 5.28 -6.37
C THR A 73 9.95 5.84 -5.11
N ILE A 74 9.52 7.03 -4.71
CA ILE A 74 10.02 7.72 -3.52
C ILE A 74 8.87 7.79 -2.50
N GLY A 75 9.14 7.31 -1.29
CA GLY A 75 8.20 7.35 -0.17
C GLY A 75 8.72 8.23 0.96
N LEU A 76 7.85 9.06 1.51
CA LEU A 76 8.05 9.79 2.76
C LEU A 76 6.98 9.35 3.74
N GLN A 77 7.38 9.01 4.96
CA GLN A 77 6.48 8.63 6.05
C GLN A 77 6.79 9.47 7.28
N THR A 78 5.76 9.92 7.96
CA THR A 78 5.89 10.65 9.20
C THR A 78 4.83 10.17 10.20
N ALA A 79 5.22 10.05 11.47
CA ALA A 79 4.28 9.77 12.54
C ALA A 79 4.64 10.61 13.76
N TYR A 80 3.62 11.02 14.50
CA TYR A 80 3.79 11.73 15.77
C TYR A 80 2.75 11.28 16.79
N ALA A 81 3.21 11.08 18.03
CA ALA A 81 2.39 10.69 19.17
C ALA A 81 2.23 11.89 20.12
N PHE A 82 1.07 12.50 20.11
CA PHE A 82 0.73 13.60 21.04
C PHE A 82 0.19 13.01 22.34
N ASN A 83 0.88 13.24 23.45
CA ASN A 83 0.35 12.88 24.77
C ASN A 83 -0.73 13.88 25.17
N LEU A 84 -1.99 13.41 25.28
CA LEU A 84 -3.14 14.24 25.61
C LEU A 84 -3.29 14.43 27.12
N ASN A 85 -2.67 13.57 27.93
CA ASN A 85 -2.75 13.63 29.39
C ASN A 85 -1.39 13.84 30.07
N GLN A 86 -0.60 14.78 29.54
CA GLN A 86 0.73 15.12 30.05
C GLN A 86 0.75 15.55 31.52
N TYR A 87 -0.36 16.07 32.02
CA TYR A 87 -0.49 16.60 33.40
C TYR A 87 -1.33 15.71 34.32
N ASP A 88 -1.54 14.43 33.97
CA ASP A 88 -2.30 13.45 34.73
C ASP A 88 -3.70 13.96 35.19
N ARG A 89 -4.42 14.55 34.23
CA ARG A 89 -5.76 15.12 34.48
C ARG A 89 -6.76 13.99 34.76
N ARG A 90 -7.57 14.14 35.81
CA ARG A 90 -8.51 13.09 36.29
C ARG A 90 -9.60 12.68 35.30
N PHE A 91 -9.91 13.52 34.30
CA PHE A 91 -10.98 13.23 33.33
C PHE A 91 -10.50 12.43 32.11
N LEU A 92 -9.18 12.28 31.92
CA LEU A 92 -8.61 11.47 30.86
C LEU A 92 -7.90 10.25 31.48
N PRO A 93 -7.99 9.07 30.83
CA PRO A 93 -7.16 7.94 31.19
C PRO A 93 -5.66 8.29 31.16
N ARG A 94 -4.87 7.57 31.94
CA ARG A 94 -3.43 7.83 32.07
C ARG A 94 -2.69 7.72 30.75
N TYR A 95 -3.10 6.78 29.89
CA TYR A 95 -2.58 6.53 28.55
C TYR A 95 -3.54 7.09 27.51
N SER A 96 -3.50 8.40 27.33
CA SER A 96 -4.31 9.10 26.32
C SER A 96 -3.40 9.75 25.30
N TYR A 97 -3.48 9.29 24.05
CA TYR A 97 -2.64 9.75 22.96
C TYR A 97 -3.47 10.04 21.71
N LEU A 98 -3.00 11.01 20.94
CA LEU A 98 -3.40 11.19 19.55
C LEU A 98 -2.20 10.82 18.68
N TYR A 99 -2.34 9.78 17.90
CA TYR A 99 -1.38 9.40 16.88
C TYR A 99 -1.77 10.03 15.56
N ALA A 100 -0.87 10.81 14.98
CA ALA A 100 -1.01 11.33 13.64
C ALA A 100 0.03 10.66 12.74
N TYR A 101 -0.42 10.09 11.64
CA TYR A 101 0.42 9.45 10.65
C TYR A 101 0.15 10.06 9.29
N GLY A 102 1.21 10.29 8.52
CA GLY A 102 1.15 10.73 7.14
C GLY A 102 2.16 9.99 6.30
N SER A 103 1.77 9.58 5.09
CA SER A 103 2.71 9.08 4.10
C SER A 103 2.41 9.63 2.73
N VAL A 104 3.46 9.83 1.96
CA VAL A 104 3.41 10.21 0.55
C VAL A 104 4.25 9.21 -0.21
N LEU A 105 3.68 8.62 -1.23
CA LEU A 105 4.35 7.75 -2.17
C LEU A 105 4.25 8.36 -3.56
N LYS A 106 5.38 8.67 -4.16
CA LYS A 106 5.45 9.31 -5.48
C LYS A 106 6.25 8.44 -6.43
N ASP A 107 5.71 8.22 -7.61
CA ASP A 107 6.40 7.73 -8.78
C ASP A 107 6.47 8.80 -9.88
N THR A 108 6.77 8.42 -11.11
CA THR A 108 6.91 9.37 -12.24
C THR A 108 5.57 10.00 -12.64
N GLU A 109 4.47 9.26 -12.52
CA GLU A 109 3.17 9.62 -13.09
C GLU A 109 2.13 9.89 -12.01
N SER A 110 2.31 9.30 -10.81
CA SER A 110 1.32 9.37 -9.75
C SER A 110 1.92 9.74 -8.40
N MET A 111 1.07 10.29 -7.54
CA MET A 111 1.38 10.49 -6.13
C MET A 111 0.20 10.04 -5.28
N ASN A 112 0.48 9.20 -4.30
CA ASN A 112 -0.50 8.74 -3.33
C ASN A 112 -0.18 9.34 -1.96
N ILE A 113 -1.18 9.92 -1.32
CA ILE A 113 -1.09 10.51 0.01
C ILE A 113 -2.01 9.72 0.92
N TYR A 114 -1.48 9.28 2.05
CA TYR A 114 -2.24 8.63 3.09
C TYR A 114 -2.08 9.40 4.40
N LEU A 115 -3.20 9.70 5.05
CA LEU A 115 -3.26 10.36 6.36
C LEU A 115 -4.05 9.48 7.30
N SER A 116 -3.62 9.36 8.55
CA SER A 116 -4.37 8.66 9.59
C SER A 116 -4.24 9.38 10.91
N GLN A 117 -5.34 9.46 11.64
CA GLN A 117 -5.41 9.98 12.99
C GLN A 117 -6.11 8.94 13.87
N GLU A 118 -5.50 8.61 14.99
CA GLU A 118 -6.04 7.65 15.94
C GLU A 118 -5.96 8.23 17.35
N PHE A 119 -7.10 8.25 18.03
CA PHE A 119 -7.21 8.59 19.44
C PHE A 119 -7.15 7.30 20.26
N GLN A 120 -6.19 7.22 21.15
CA GLN A 120 -6.13 6.18 22.17
C GLN A 120 -6.53 6.78 23.52
N LEU A 121 -7.49 6.16 24.17
CA LEU A 121 -8.02 6.55 25.49
C LEU A 121 -7.96 5.34 26.42
N GLY A 122 -6.85 5.17 27.12
CA GLY A 122 -6.59 3.98 27.90
C GLY A 122 -6.49 2.73 27.01
N GLU A 123 -7.42 1.81 27.21
CA GLU A 123 -7.48 0.54 26.49
C GLU A 123 -8.21 0.63 25.14
N PHE A 124 -8.95 1.72 24.88
CA PHE A 124 -9.70 1.92 23.65
C PHE A 124 -8.98 2.81 22.67
N SER A 125 -9.07 2.48 21.40
CA SER A 125 -8.66 3.38 20.32
C SER A 125 -9.74 3.53 19.25
N ALA A 126 -9.78 4.70 18.64
CA ALA A 126 -10.64 4.99 17.49
C ALA A 126 -9.93 5.95 16.55
N GLY A 127 -10.02 5.71 15.26
CA GLY A 127 -9.30 6.52 14.29
C GLY A 127 -9.99 6.62 12.95
N VAL A 128 -9.44 7.53 12.15
CA VAL A 128 -9.86 7.82 10.79
C VAL A 128 -8.64 7.81 9.89
N SER A 129 -8.76 7.21 8.72
CA SER A 129 -7.75 7.28 7.67
C SER A 129 -8.34 7.83 6.39
N GLN A 130 -7.52 8.58 5.65
CA GLN A 130 -7.88 9.16 4.36
C GLN A 130 -6.79 8.86 3.35
N GLN A 131 -7.20 8.55 2.13
CA GLN A 131 -6.30 8.34 1.01
C GLN A 131 -6.66 9.23 -0.15
N PHE A 132 -5.66 9.89 -0.70
CA PHE A 132 -5.76 10.75 -1.86
C PHE A 132 -4.80 10.25 -2.94
N GLY A 133 -5.22 10.34 -4.18
CA GLY A 133 -4.38 10.10 -5.35
C GLY A 133 -4.25 11.37 -6.18
N ILE A 134 -3.09 11.57 -6.78
CA ILE A 134 -2.82 12.65 -7.73
C ILE A 134 -2.20 12.00 -8.96
N ILE A 135 -2.93 12.06 -10.09
CA ILE A 135 -2.42 11.73 -11.42
C ILE A 135 -2.42 13.03 -12.23
N ASP A 136 -3.59 13.49 -12.67
CA ASP A 136 -3.78 14.79 -13.32
C ASP A 136 -4.38 15.82 -12.37
N ALA A 137 -5.17 15.34 -11.42
CA ALA A 137 -5.82 16.15 -10.38
C ALA A 137 -5.86 15.41 -9.05
N LEU A 138 -6.04 16.16 -7.96
CA LEU A 138 -6.23 15.59 -6.63
C LEU A 138 -7.58 14.86 -6.58
N SER A 139 -7.55 13.57 -6.32
CA SER A 139 -8.71 12.70 -6.17
C SER A 139 -8.77 12.13 -4.77
N PHE A 140 -9.94 12.16 -4.14
CA PHE A 140 -10.20 11.49 -2.88
C PHE A 140 -10.55 10.02 -3.18
N LEU A 141 -9.73 9.09 -2.71
CA LEU A 141 -9.85 7.67 -3.05
C LEU A 141 -10.69 6.92 -2.03
N ASN A 142 -10.35 7.02 -0.76
CA ASN A 142 -11.11 6.35 0.28
C ASN A 142 -10.99 7.03 1.65
N VAL A 143 -11.93 6.66 2.53
CA VAL A 143 -11.91 6.96 3.96
C VAL A 143 -12.03 5.64 4.72
N GLY A 144 -11.21 5.46 5.75
CA GLY A 144 -11.28 4.33 6.66
C GLY A 144 -11.64 4.77 8.06
N LEU A 145 -12.35 3.90 8.77
CA LEU A 145 -12.62 3.99 10.19
C LEU A 145 -11.95 2.79 10.86
N ASN A 146 -11.30 3.02 11.97
CA ASN A 146 -10.68 1.96 12.78
C ASN A 146 -11.10 2.13 14.25
N ILE A 147 -11.29 1.00 14.90
CA ILE A 147 -11.51 0.90 16.34
C ILE A 147 -10.62 -0.20 16.91
N GLY A 148 -10.13 -0.01 18.10
CA GLY A 148 -9.27 -0.96 18.79
C GLY A 148 -9.60 -1.07 20.27
N LEU A 149 -9.24 -2.21 20.82
CA LEU A 149 -9.32 -2.52 22.24
C LEU A 149 -8.05 -3.30 22.61
N SER A 150 -7.27 -2.76 23.53
CA SER A 150 -6.11 -3.42 24.13
C SER A 150 -6.49 -3.87 25.53
N TYR A 151 -6.45 -5.17 25.78
CA TYR A 151 -6.74 -5.72 27.09
C TYR A 151 -5.65 -6.72 27.49
N GLU A 152 -4.93 -6.40 28.58
CA GLU A 152 -3.76 -7.17 29.05
C GLU A 152 -2.71 -7.39 27.93
N ASN A 153 -2.63 -8.63 27.40
CA ASN A 153 -1.72 -9.02 26.34
C ASN A 153 -2.43 -9.24 24.99
N PHE A 154 -3.69 -8.82 24.88
CA PHE A 154 -4.49 -8.99 23.67
C PHE A 154 -4.84 -7.64 23.07
N ASP A 155 -4.60 -7.51 21.77
CA ASP A 155 -5.02 -6.37 20.98
C ASP A 155 -6.05 -6.82 19.95
N PHE A 156 -7.21 -6.21 20.00
CA PHE A 156 -8.30 -6.44 19.06
C PHE A 156 -8.50 -5.18 18.23
N GLY A 157 -8.61 -5.35 16.92
CA GLY A 157 -8.88 -4.24 16.04
C GLY A 157 -9.86 -4.60 14.95
N ALA A 158 -10.67 -3.63 14.56
CA ALA A 158 -11.52 -3.71 13.38
C ALA A 158 -11.36 -2.43 12.57
N SER A 159 -11.27 -2.58 11.25
CA SER A 159 -11.20 -1.46 10.32
C SER A 159 -12.16 -1.67 9.17
N TYR A 160 -12.74 -0.58 8.71
CA TYR A 160 -13.60 -0.56 7.54
C TYR A 160 -13.26 0.65 6.68
N SER A 161 -13.16 0.47 5.36
CA SER A 161 -12.88 1.55 4.43
C SER A 161 -13.96 1.67 3.36
N PHE A 162 -14.31 2.93 3.05
CA PHE A 162 -15.26 3.31 2.01
C PHE A 162 -14.48 3.88 0.83
N ALA A 163 -14.64 3.27 -0.34
CA ALA A 163 -14.12 3.82 -1.58
C ALA A 163 -15.09 4.87 -2.13
N PHE A 164 -14.56 6.04 -2.51
CA PHE A 164 -15.35 7.13 -3.09
C PHE A 164 -15.21 7.21 -4.61
N GLN A 165 -14.16 6.62 -5.15
CA GLN A 165 -14.00 6.56 -6.58
C GLN A 165 -14.45 5.18 -7.05
N ASP A 166 -15.49 5.17 -7.94
CA ASP A 166 -15.80 3.97 -8.69
C ASP A 166 -14.55 3.54 -9.44
N SER A 167 -14.09 2.34 -9.16
CA SER A 167 -12.97 1.72 -9.85
C SER A 167 -13.33 1.29 -11.28
N SER A 168 -14.29 1.97 -11.90
CA SER A 168 -14.48 1.92 -13.34
C SER A 168 -13.28 2.63 -13.97
N LEU A 169 -12.14 1.96 -13.93
CA LEU A 169 -10.99 2.28 -14.76
C LEU A 169 -11.50 2.28 -16.21
N ASN A 170 -11.73 3.47 -16.72
CA ASN A 170 -11.82 3.68 -18.14
C ASN A 170 -10.44 3.38 -18.72
N TYR A 171 -10.19 2.09 -18.98
CA TYR A 171 -9.17 1.70 -19.94
C TYR A 171 -9.63 2.25 -21.30
N ARG A 172 -9.08 3.38 -21.66
CA ARG A 172 -9.08 3.85 -23.05
C ARG A 172 -7.76 3.46 -23.69
#